data_52136c8c5d50019d2adc5bd8e0b85e49
#
_entry.id   52136c8c5d50019d2adc5bd8e0b85e49
#
_cell.length_a   1.000
_cell.length_b   1.000
_cell.length_c   1.000
_cell.angle_alpha   90.00
_cell.angle_beta   90.00
_cell.angle_gamma   90.00
#
_symmetry.space_group_name_H-M   'P 1'
#
loop_
_entity.id
_entity.type
_entity.pdbx_description
1 polymer ?
#
loop_
_entity_poly.entity_id
_entity_poly.type
_entity_poly.pdbx_seq_one_letter_code
_entity_poly.pdbx_strand_id
1 'polypeptide(L)'
;MTTETKEQKKKMIIEHLTWDDSVNADNIKVTIEDGTAELWGSVQNYTAKMAAERDAYQVEGVRKVKNHLDIQFPPTMSLPGDGEIEAHLEKLINWNRELHAGHIHVECDQNVVTLSGTAESFWEKHVILHLANATNGVIEVNDQLRVKPPRVLNDEIIANDIREAFRRNYLIDEHQINVEVHHGSVHLRGTVPGFLVKIEANTIATYTSGVTDVVDDMTIAQ
;
A
#
# COMPACT_ATOMS: atom_id res chain seq x y z
N MET A 1 -33.34 -7.61 -2.28
CA MET A 1 -31.90 -7.61 -2.65
C MET A 1 -31.40 -9.01 -2.34
N THR A 2 -31.03 -9.78 -3.33
CA THR A 2 -30.49 -11.14 -3.17
C THR A 2 -29.08 -11.00 -2.61
N THR A 3 -28.89 -11.48 -1.39
CA THR A 3 -27.55 -11.52 -0.77
C THR A 3 -26.68 -12.46 -1.63
N GLU A 4 -25.70 -11.90 -2.31
CA GLU A 4 -24.75 -12.71 -3.09
C GLU A 4 -24.05 -13.71 -2.19
N THR A 5 -23.96 -14.94 -2.66
CA THR A 5 -23.29 -16.01 -1.91
C THR A 5 -21.78 -15.83 -1.94
N LYS A 6 -21.05 -16.40 -0.94
CA LYS A 6 -19.59 -16.40 -0.91
C LYS A 6 -18.98 -16.87 -2.25
N GLU A 7 -19.57 -17.88 -2.87
CA GLU A 7 -19.09 -18.41 -4.15
C GLU A 7 -19.32 -17.45 -5.33
N GLN A 8 -20.43 -16.70 -5.33
CA GLN A 8 -20.68 -15.68 -6.35
C GLN A 8 -19.65 -14.54 -6.26
N LYS A 9 -19.40 -14.02 -5.05
CA LYS A 9 -18.39 -12.97 -4.82
C LYS A 9 -16.99 -13.43 -5.22
N LYS A 10 -16.62 -14.67 -4.83
CA LYS A 10 -15.35 -15.27 -5.24
C LYS A 10 -15.22 -15.33 -6.77
N LYS A 11 -16.27 -15.76 -7.46
CA LYS A 11 -16.30 -15.82 -8.91
C LYS A 11 -16.13 -14.43 -9.52
N MET A 12 -16.83 -13.42 -8.99
CA MET A 12 -16.72 -12.04 -9.45
C MET A 12 -15.29 -11.49 -9.26
N ILE A 13 -14.64 -11.76 -8.12
CA ILE A 13 -13.24 -11.37 -7.95
C ILE A 13 -12.35 -12.02 -9.01
N ILE A 14 -12.49 -13.33 -9.23
CA ILE A 14 -11.70 -14.02 -10.26
C ILE A 14 -11.97 -13.45 -11.65
N GLU A 15 -13.21 -13.10 -11.98
CA GLU A 15 -13.58 -12.46 -13.24
C GLU A 15 -12.93 -11.08 -13.37
N HIS A 16 -12.90 -10.25 -12.32
CA HIS A 16 -12.20 -8.96 -12.32
C HIS A 16 -10.71 -9.14 -12.55
N LEU A 17 -10.08 -10.05 -11.79
CA LEU A 17 -8.65 -10.37 -11.94
C LEU A 17 -8.28 -10.86 -13.34
N THR A 18 -9.17 -11.65 -13.96
CA THR A 18 -8.96 -12.17 -15.32
C THR A 18 -9.16 -11.08 -16.39
N TRP A 19 -9.96 -10.07 -16.08
CA TRP A 19 -10.25 -8.95 -16.98
C TRP A 19 -9.14 -7.89 -16.97
N ASP A 20 -8.38 -7.78 -15.88
CA ASP A 20 -7.23 -6.87 -15.79
C ASP A 20 -5.99 -7.53 -16.44
N ASP A 21 -5.62 -7.03 -17.61
CA ASP A 21 -4.49 -7.52 -18.42
C ASP A 21 -3.13 -7.40 -17.69
N SER A 22 -3.06 -6.59 -16.62
CA SER A 22 -1.87 -6.45 -15.77
C SER A 22 -1.72 -7.59 -14.76
N VAL A 23 -2.77 -8.42 -14.56
CA VAL A 23 -2.81 -9.50 -13.56
C VAL A 23 -2.91 -10.86 -14.25
N ASN A 24 -1.94 -11.74 -14.04
CA ASN A 24 -2.11 -13.15 -14.42
C ASN A 24 -2.86 -13.88 -13.29
N ALA A 25 -4.17 -14.09 -13.48
CA ALA A 25 -5.04 -14.71 -12.48
C ALA A 25 -4.87 -16.24 -12.33
N ASP A 26 -4.15 -16.92 -13.24
CA ASP A 26 -4.05 -18.39 -13.27
C ASP A 26 -3.48 -18.98 -11.98
N ASN A 27 -2.59 -18.24 -11.31
CA ASN A 27 -1.94 -18.68 -10.08
C ASN A 27 -2.55 -18.04 -8.82
N ILE A 28 -3.70 -17.34 -8.94
CA ILE A 28 -4.34 -16.67 -7.81
C ILE A 28 -5.51 -17.50 -7.27
N LYS A 29 -5.44 -17.80 -5.99
CA LYS A 29 -6.52 -18.43 -5.25
C LYS A 29 -7.21 -17.38 -4.38
N VAL A 30 -8.52 -17.29 -4.49
CA VAL A 30 -9.36 -16.36 -3.72
C VAL A 30 -10.18 -17.12 -2.70
N THR A 31 -10.19 -16.64 -1.45
CA THR A 31 -11.13 -17.08 -0.41
C THR A 31 -11.87 -15.88 0.15
N ILE A 32 -13.13 -16.07 0.56
CA ILE A 32 -13.94 -14.99 1.16
C ILE A 32 -14.58 -15.49 2.44
N GLU A 33 -14.38 -14.73 3.51
CA GLU A 33 -15.03 -14.96 4.79
C GLU A 33 -15.46 -13.62 5.44
N ASP A 34 -16.72 -13.54 5.81
CA ASP A 34 -17.32 -12.36 6.47
C ASP A 34 -16.97 -11.01 5.83
N GLY A 35 -16.99 -10.96 4.50
CA GLY A 35 -16.64 -9.76 3.72
C GLY A 35 -15.14 -9.47 3.63
N THR A 36 -14.30 -10.35 4.15
CA THR A 36 -12.85 -10.31 3.96
C THR A 36 -12.47 -11.23 2.80
N ALA A 37 -11.87 -10.68 1.76
CA ALA A 37 -11.26 -11.45 0.68
C ALA A 37 -9.78 -11.68 1.00
N GLU A 38 -9.32 -12.92 0.83
CA GLU A 38 -7.90 -13.27 0.95
C GLU A 38 -7.41 -13.76 -0.41
N LEU A 39 -6.33 -13.16 -0.90
CA LEU A 39 -5.66 -13.48 -2.16
C LEU A 39 -4.39 -14.24 -1.85
N TRP A 40 -4.25 -15.45 -2.39
CA TRP A 40 -3.10 -16.32 -2.22
C TRP A 40 -2.54 -16.75 -3.56
N GLY A 41 -1.25 -17.03 -3.63
CA GLY A 41 -0.58 -17.50 -4.82
C GLY A 41 0.53 -16.58 -5.28
N SER A 42 0.73 -16.43 -6.60
CA SER A 42 1.82 -15.63 -7.12
C SER A 42 1.42 -14.78 -8.32
N VAL A 43 2.09 -13.63 -8.42
CA VAL A 43 2.00 -12.68 -9.54
C VAL A 43 3.39 -12.33 -10.05
N GLN A 44 3.45 -11.75 -11.26
CA GLN A 44 4.72 -11.49 -11.94
C GLN A 44 5.47 -10.23 -11.48
N ASN A 45 4.82 -9.32 -10.76
CA ASN A 45 5.44 -8.08 -10.27
C ASN A 45 4.56 -7.41 -9.21
N TYR A 46 5.13 -6.38 -8.57
CA TYR A 46 4.43 -5.60 -7.55
C TYR A 46 3.19 -4.86 -8.08
N THR A 47 3.24 -4.36 -9.31
CA THR A 47 2.09 -3.68 -9.93
C THR A 47 0.89 -4.62 -10.05
N ALA A 48 1.12 -5.87 -10.49
CA ALA A 48 0.09 -6.90 -10.55
C ALA A 48 -0.46 -7.26 -9.15
N LYS A 49 0.40 -7.29 -8.12
CA LYS A 49 -0.02 -7.50 -6.73
C LYS A 49 -0.98 -6.41 -6.24
N MET A 50 -0.66 -5.15 -6.52
CA MET A 50 -1.50 -4.01 -6.14
C MET A 50 -2.78 -3.92 -6.97
N ALA A 51 -2.70 -4.25 -8.27
CA ALA A 51 -3.86 -4.32 -9.14
C ALA A 51 -4.85 -5.39 -8.65
N ALA A 52 -4.37 -6.58 -8.30
CA ALA A 52 -5.21 -7.65 -7.78
C ALA A 52 -5.95 -7.25 -6.49
N GLU A 53 -5.29 -6.51 -5.60
CA GLU A 53 -5.92 -5.98 -4.38
C GLU A 53 -7.02 -4.96 -4.71
N ARG A 54 -6.73 -4.01 -5.59
CA ARG A 54 -7.69 -3.00 -6.06
C ARG A 54 -8.92 -3.67 -6.69
N ASP A 55 -8.72 -4.66 -7.53
CA ASP A 55 -9.79 -5.36 -8.24
C ASP A 55 -10.68 -6.16 -7.29
N ALA A 56 -10.09 -6.78 -6.28
CA ALA A 56 -10.86 -7.45 -5.24
C ALA A 56 -11.76 -6.48 -4.45
N TYR A 57 -11.31 -5.24 -4.20
CA TYR A 57 -12.12 -4.21 -3.53
C TYR A 57 -13.28 -3.69 -4.40
N GLN A 58 -13.28 -3.90 -5.73
CA GLN A 58 -14.37 -3.46 -6.61
C GLN A 58 -15.61 -4.36 -6.52
N VAL A 59 -15.50 -5.54 -5.92
CA VAL A 59 -16.61 -6.47 -5.77
C VAL A 59 -17.49 -6.08 -4.59
N GLU A 60 -18.80 -5.92 -4.85
CA GLU A 60 -19.78 -5.55 -3.84
C GLU A 60 -19.78 -6.52 -2.65
N GLY A 61 -19.73 -5.97 -1.44
CA GLY A 61 -19.69 -6.72 -0.19
C GLY A 61 -18.29 -7.24 0.20
N VAL A 62 -17.24 -6.88 -0.51
CA VAL A 62 -15.86 -6.99 -0.03
C VAL A 62 -15.54 -5.77 0.81
N ARG A 63 -15.31 -5.97 2.10
CA ARG A 63 -15.04 -4.90 3.07
C ARG A 63 -13.57 -4.76 3.40
N LYS A 64 -12.82 -5.84 3.27
CA LYS A 64 -11.38 -5.91 3.54
C LYS A 64 -10.74 -6.89 2.57
N VAL A 65 -9.53 -6.58 2.13
CA VAL A 65 -8.68 -7.49 1.34
C VAL A 65 -7.41 -7.77 2.13
N LYS A 66 -7.04 -9.05 2.22
CA LYS A 66 -5.73 -9.49 2.68
C LYS A 66 -4.98 -10.05 1.47
N ASN A 67 -3.91 -9.39 1.11
CA ASN A 67 -3.15 -9.72 -0.07
C ASN A 67 -1.87 -10.49 0.32
N HIS A 68 -1.92 -11.81 0.18
CA HIS A 68 -0.83 -12.76 0.45
C HIS A 68 -0.18 -13.26 -0.84
N LEU A 69 -0.24 -12.47 -1.92
CA LEU A 69 0.39 -12.83 -3.18
C LEU A 69 1.91 -12.65 -3.10
N ASP A 70 2.64 -13.66 -3.53
CA ASP A 70 4.09 -13.60 -3.69
C ASP A 70 4.45 -13.10 -5.10
N ILE A 71 5.60 -12.45 -5.24
CA ILE A 71 6.12 -12.07 -6.55
C ILE A 71 6.99 -13.21 -7.06
N GLN A 72 6.64 -13.77 -8.24
CA GLN A 72 7.38 -14.82 -8.90
C GLN A 72 7.56 -14.49 -10.38
N PHE A 73 8.79 -14.26 -10.78
CA PHE A 73 9.12 -14.00 -12.17
C PHE A 73 9.09 -15.29 -13.01
N PRO A 74 8.64 -15.23 -14.28
CA PRO A 74 8.70 -16.37 -15.17
C PRO A 74 10.15 -16.88 -15.32
N PRO A 75 10.39 -18.20 -15.35
CA PRO A 75 11.75 -18.78 -15.48
C PRO A 75 12.49 -18.36 -16.75
N THR A 76 11.77 -17.86 -17.75
CA THR A 76 12.31 -17.38 -19.02
C THR A 76 12.78 -15.93 -18.96
N MET A 77 12.48 -15.22 -17.87
CA MET A 77 12.86 -13.82 -17.70
C MET A 77 14.28 -13.72 -17.15
N SER A 78 15.14 -12.98 -17.83
CA SER A 78 16.46 -12.62 -17.30
C SER A 78 16.25 -11.48 -16.29
N LEU A 79 16.51 -11.74 -15.03
CA LEU A 79 16.46 -10.74 -13.98
C LEU A 79 17.78 -9.98 -13.89
N PRO A 80 17.76 -8.69 -13.52
CA PRO A 80 18.96 -7.96 -13.18
C PRO A 80 19.64 -8.61 -11.95
N GLY A 81 20.96 -8.50 -11.87
CA GLY A 81 21.70 -8.93 -10.70
C GLY A 81 21.53 -7.97 -9.52
N ASP A 82 21.81 -8.46 -8.32
CA ASP A 82 21.63 -7.69 -7.07
C ASP A 82 22.30 -6.30 -7.13
N GLY A 83 23.55 -6.22 -7.58
CA GLY A 83 24.25 -4.94 -7.75
C GLY A 83 23.65 -4.01 -8.81
N GLU A 84 22.96 -4.53 -9.82
CA GLU A 84 22.25 -3.70 -10.79
C GLU A 84 20.96 -3.15 -10.19
N ILE A 85 20.27 -3.94 -9.37
CA ILE A 85 19.08 -3.51 -8.61
C ILE A 85 19.46 -2.39 -7.64
N GLU A 86 20.51 -2.59 -6.82
CA GLU A 86 21.03 -1.59 -5.88
C GLU A 86 21.35 -0.27 -6.60
N ALA A 87 22.21 -0.31 -7.62
CA ALA A 87 22.63 0.87 -8.35
C ALA A 87 21.46 1.59 -9.03
N HIS A 88 20.46 0.84 -9.54
CA HIS A 88 19.28 1.41 -10.15
C HIS A 88 18.41 2.13 -9.11
N LEU A 89 18.16 1.49 -7.98
CA LEU A 89 17.32 2.03 -6.92
C LEU A 89 17.97 3.24 -6.24
N GLU A 90 19.28 3.19 -5.94
CA GLU A 90 20.02 4.35 -5.43
C GLU A 90 19.92 5.54 -6.39
N LYS A 91 20.03 5.29 -7.70
CA LYS A 91 19.87 6.33 -8.71
C LYS A 91 18.47 6.92 -8.73
N LEU A 92 17.41 6.10 -8.63
CA LEU A 92 16.03 6.57 -8.58
C LEU A 92 15.79 7.44 -7.34
N ILE A 93 16.27 7.01 -6.17
CA ILE A 93 16.15 7.75 -4.91
C ILE A 93 16.90 9.08 -5.00
N ASN A 94 18.16 9.07 -5.45
CA ASN A 94 18.99 10.28 -5.54
C ASN A 94 18.51 11.28 -6.61
N TRP A 95 17.84 10.83 -7.66
CA TRP A 95 17.29 11.73 -8.70
C TRP A 95 15.97 12.39 -8.29
N ASN A 96 15.27 11.80 -7.34
CA ASN A 96 14.08 12.40 -6.81
C ASN A 96 14.45 13.54 -5.84
N ARG A 97 14.31 14.78 -6.32
CA ARG A 97 14.70 15.99 -5.55
C ARG A 97 13.87 16.25 -4.30
N GLU A 98 12.74 15.58 -4.17
CA GLU A 98 11.85 15.69 -3.03
C GLU A 98 12.25 14.73 -1.89
N LEU A 99 13.16 13.78 -2.17
CA LEU A 99 13.68 12.83 -1.19
C LEU A 99 15.02 13.32 -0.63
N HIS A 100 15.16 13.26 0.70
CA HIS A 100 16.43 13.56 1.40
C HIS A 100 17.30 12.29 1.47
N ALA A 101 17.73 11.82 0.30
CA ALA A 101 18.35 10.51 0.09
C ALA A 101 19.67 10.26 0.84
N GLY A 102 20.30 11.30 1.39
CA GLY A 102 21.64 11.21 2.01
C GLY A 102 21.75 10.30 3.24
N HIS A 103 20.64 9.78 3.73
CA HIS A 103 20.56 8.91 4.90
C HIS A 103 19.93 7.55 4.61
N ILE A 104 19.72 7.22 3.34
CA ILE A 104 19.12 5.96 2.91
C ILE A 104 20.20 5.04 2.37
N HIS A 105 20.22 3.81 2.86
CA HIS A 105 21.09 2.73 2.38
C HIS A 105 20.25 1.65 1.74
N VAL A 106 20.69 1.18 0.59
CA VAL A 106 20.06 0.12 -0.19
C VAL A 106 21.02 -1.05 -0.25
N GLU A 107 20.57 -2.23 0.12
CA GLU A 107 21.29 -3.50 -0.05
C GLU A 107 20.35 -4.49 -0.74
N CYS A 108 20.87 -5.30 -1.65
CA CYS A 108 20.12 -6.36 -2.31
C CYS A 108 20.86 -7.69 -2.18
N ASP A 109 20.14 -8.72 -1.74
CA ASP A 109 20.65 -10.09 -1.68
C ASP A 109 19.56 -11.05 -2.18
N GLN A 110 19.87 -11.85 -3.17
CA GLN A 110 18.92 -12.77 -3.81
C GLN A 110 17.59 -12.10 -4.22
N ASN A 111 17.68 -10.92 -4.82
CA ASN A 111 16.53 -10.10 -5.24
C ASN A 111 15.63 -9.59 -4.09
N VAL A 112 16.07 -9.72 -2.83
CA VAL A 112 15.46 -9.10 -1.65
C VAL A 112 16.17 -7.80 -1.35
N VAL A 113 15.44 -6.70 -1.42
CA VAL A 113 15.97 -5.36 -1.12
C VAL A 113 15.78 -5.04 0.35
N THR A 114 16.86 -4.71 1.05
CA THR A 114 16.81 -4.15 2.40
C THR A 114 17.05 -2.64 2.34
N LEU A 115 16.08 -1.88 2.81
CA LEU A 115 16.16 -0.43 2.94
C LEU A 115 16.40 -0.06 4.40
N SER A 116 17.48 0.64 4.69
CA SER A 116 17.80 1.10 6.04
C SER A 116 18.13 2.59 6.07
N GLY A 117 18.06 3.19 7.26
CA GLY A 117 18.33 4.61 7.45
C GLY A 117 17.15 5.42 7.94
N THR A 118 17.14 6.72 7.61
CA THR A 118 16.11 7.65 8.11
C THR A 118 15.50 8.47 6.97
N ALA A 119 14.16 8.51 6.95
CA ALA A 119 13.37 9.42 6.13
C ALA A 119 12.87 10.60 6.97
N GLU A 120 12.75 11.79 6.40
CA GLU A 120 12.28 12.98 7.11
C GLU A 120 10.75 13.05 7.27
N SER A 121 10.01 12.24 6.50
CA SER A 121 8.56 12.15 6.61
C SER A 121 8.06 10.73 6.29
N PHE A 122 6.84 10.42 6.70
CA PHE A 122 6.20 9.15 6.35
C PHE A 122 5.94 9.07 4.84
N TRP A 123 5.58 10.19 4.20
CA TRP A 123 5.46 10.28 2.75
C TRP A 123 6.77 9.90 2.04
N GLU A 124 7.92 10.45 2.49
CA GLU A 124 9.21 10.12 1.91
C GLU A 124 9.51 8.62 2.02
N LYS A 125 9.32 8.04 3.21
CA LYS A 125 9.42 6.60 3.44
C LYS A 125 8.51 5.81 2.49
N HIS A 126 7.25 6.24 2.34
CA HIS A 126 6.27 5.58 1.45
C HIS A 126 6.73 5.60 -0.02
N VAL A 127 7.24 6.73 -0.51
CA VAL A 127 7.77 6.85 -1.87
C VAL A 127 8.98 5.94 -2.08
N ILE A 128 9.91 5.89 -1.14
CA ILE A 128 11.09 5.02 -1.23
C ILE A 128 10.68 3.54 -1.28
N LEU A 129 9.78 3.12 -0.42
CA LEU A 129 9.23 1.75 -0.42
C LEU A 129 8.52 1.43 -1.73
N HIS A 130 7.76 2.37 -2.28
CA HIS A 130 7.09 2.20 -3.56
C HIS A 130 8.10 2.04 -4.71
N LEU A 131 9.15 2.87 -4.76
CA LEU A 131 10.22 2.75 -5.76
C LEU A 131 10.92 1.40 -5.69
N ALA A 132 11.23 0.93 -4.48
CA ALA A 132 11.87 -0.36 -4.28
C ALA A 132 10.99 -1.52 -4.76
N ASN A 133 9.73 -1.55 -4.32
CA ASN A 133 8.79 -2.60 -4.71
C ASN A 133 8.48 -2.59 -6.22
N ALA A 134 8.47 -1.40 -6.86
CA ALA A 134 8.23 -1.26 -8.30
C ALA A 134 9.47 -1.52 -9.16
N THR A 135 10.65 -1.68 -8.54
CA THR A 135 11.91 -1.94 -9.27
C THR A 135 11.90 -3.36 -9.83
N ASN A 136 12.22 -3.47 -11.14
CA ASN A 136 12.25 -4.77 -11.81
C ASN A 136 13.29 -5.69 -11.18
N GLY A 137 12.92 -6.92 -10.94
CA GLY A 137 13.77 -7.94 -10.31
C GLY A 137 13.58 -8.05 -8.80
N VAL A 138 12.95 -7.10 -8.14
CA VAL A 138 12.70 -7.15 -6.69
C VAL A 138 11.52 -8.09 -6.39
N ILE A 139 11.76 -9.07 -5.53
CA ILE A 139 10.73 -10.03 -5.06
C ILE A 139 10.17 -9.66 -3.71
N GLU A 140 10.97 -9.01 -2.86
CA GLU A 140 10.60 -8.61 -1.51
C GLU A 140 11.39 -7.36 -1.08
N VAL A 141 10.76 -6.51 -0.26
CA VAL A 141 11.41 -5.35 0.35
C VAL A 141 11.37 -5.48 1.86
N ASN A 142 12.56 -5.54 2.49
CA ASN A 142 12.74 -5.52 3.92
C ASN A 142 12.89 -4.08 4.40
N ASP A 143 11.82 -3.54 4.99
CA ASP A 143 11.77 -2.15 5.46
C ASP A 143 12.36 -1.99 6.86
N GLN A 144 13.53 -1.38 6.94
CA GLN A 144 14.20 -0.95 8.17
C GLN A 144 14.33 0.57 8.28
N LEU A 145 13.57 1.33 7.44
CA LEU A 145 13.55 2.78 7.48
C LEU A 145 12.84 3.30 8.72
N ARG A 146 13.45 4.30 9.34
CA ARG A 146 12.85 5.05 10.45
C ARG A 146 12.43 6.43 9.98
N VAL A 147 11.24 6.87 10.36
CA VAL A 147 10.80 8.23 10.09
C VAL A 147 11.26 9.13 11.23
N LYS A 148 12.01 10.17 10.89
CA LYS A 148 12.51 11.18 11.84
C LYS A 148 12.21 12.58 11.30
N PRO A 149 11.00 13.12 11.57
CA PRO A 149 10.65 14.45 11.11
C PRO A 149 11.63 15.51 11.64
N PRO A 150 11.97 16.53 10.84
CA PRO A 150 12.85 17.62 11.27
C PRO A 150 12.23 18.44 12.41
N ARG A 151 10.90 18.39 12.54
CA ARG A 151 10.15 19.01 13.63
C ARG A 151 9.13 18.02 14.19
N VAL A 152 9.23 17.77 15.49
CA VAL A 152 8.21 16.99 16.20
C VAL A 152 6.97 17.88 16.44
N LEU A 153 5.83 17.46 15.93
CA LEU A 153 4.53 18.08 16.18
C LEU A 153 3.82 17.35 17.31
N ASN A 154 2.89 18.06 17.96
CA ASN A 154 1.99 17.45 18.94
C ASN A 154 0.96 16.59 18.21
N ASP A 155 0.62 15.41 18.75
CA ASP A 155 -0.34 14.47 18.19
C ASP A 155 -1.72 15.11 17.92
N GLU A 156 -2.16 16.02 18.80
CA GLU A 156 -3.41 16.75 18.62
C GLU A 156 -3.38 17.68 17.40
N ILE A 157 -2.24 18.32 17.11
CA ILE A 157 -2.06 19.15 15.93
C ILE A 157 -2.15 18.28 14.69
N ILE A 158 -1.43 17.16 14.65
CA ILE A 158 -1.45 16.21 13.53
C ILE A 158 -2.88 15.70 13.28
N ALA A 159 -3.57 15.27 14.34
CA ALA A 159 -4.95 14.79 14.26
C ALA A 159 -5.91 15.88 13.72
N ASN A 160 -5.75 17.12 14.17
CA ASN A 160 -6.57 18.23 13.69
C ASN A 160 -6.29 18.58 12.23
N ASP A 161 -5.02 18.59 11.81
CA ASP A 161 -4.64 18.85 10.42
C ASP A 161 -5.25 17.81 9.47
N ILE A 162 -5.24 16.52 9.87
CA ILE A 162 -5.88 15.44 9.11
C ILE A 162 -7.41 15.64 9.04
N ARG A 163 -8.08 15.91 10.17
CA ARG A 163 -9.53 16.15 10.20
C ARG A 163 -9.93 17.37 9.35
N GLU A 164 -9.16 18.45 9.43
CA GLU A 164 -9.38 19.63 8.59
C GLU A 164 -9.17 19.32 7.09
N ALA A 165 -8.21 18.46 6.76
CA ALA A 165 -8.01 18.01 5.38
C ALA A 165 -9.17 17.14 4.90
N PHE A 166 -9.69 16.23 5.75
CA PHE A 166 -10.90 15.46 5.45
C PHE A 166 -12.11 16.36 5.21
N ARG A 167 -12.34 17.36 6.07
CA ARG A 167 -13.44 18.31 5.93
C ARG A 167 -13.40 19.10 4.59
N ARG A 168 -12.21 19.40 4.08
CA ARG A 168 -12.03 20.09 2.78
C ARG A 168 -12.17 19.15 1.58
N ASN A 169 -12.13 17.84 1.80
CA ASN A 169 -12.20 16.87 0.72
C ASN A 169 -13.65 16.41 0.49
N TYR A 170 -14.19 16.68 -0.70
CA TYR A 170 -15.59 16.38 -1.04
C TYR A 170 -15.93 14.88 -1.09
N LEU A 171 -14.92 14.00 -1.17
CA LEU A 171 -15.10 12.54 -1.18
C LEU A 171 -15.27 11.97 0.22
N ILE A 172 -14.74 12.67 1.25
CA ILE A 172 -14.63 12.13 2.60
C ILE A 172 -15.70 12.77 3.50
N ASP A 173 -16.49 11.93 4.14
CA ASP A 173 -17.29 12.33 5.30
C ASP A 173 -16.44 12.12 6.56
N GLU A 174 -15.98 13.22 7.17
CA GLU A 174 -15.11 13.19 8.35
C GLU A 174 -15.72 12.46 9.55
N HIS A 175 -17.05 12.37 9.62
CA HIS A 175 -17.75 11.69 10.71
C HIS A 175 -17.68 10.16 10.60
N GLN A 176 -17.31 9.63 9.45
CA GLN A 176 -17.19 8.19 9.21
C GLN A 176 -15.80 7.64 9.55
N ILE A 177 -14.80 8.53 9.71
CA ILE A 177 -13.41 8.14 9.94
C ILE A 177 -12.94 8.70 11.28
N ASN A 178 -12.63 7.82 12.22
CA ASN A 178 -11.98 8.19 13.46
C ASN A 178 -10.46 8.30 13.23
N VAL A 179 -9.88 9.44 13.63
CA VAL A 179 -8.45 9.73 13.55
C VAL A 179 -7.87 9.79 14.95
N GLU A 180 -7.03 8.84 15.30
CA GLU A 180 -6.26 8.80 16.54
C GLU A 180 -4.78 8.91 16.21
N VAL A 181 -4.02 9.70 16.97
CA VAL A 181 -2.58 9.88 16.77
C VAL A 181 -1.85 9.63 18.07
N HIS A 182 -0.80 8.81 18.02
CA HIS A 182 0.07 8.49 19.15
C HIS A 182 1.55 8.53 18.72
N HIS A 183 2.29 9.50 19.26
CA HIS A 183 3.70 9.72 18.91
C HIS A 183 3.93 9.85 17.38
N GLY A 184 3.01 10.53 16.70
CA GLY A 184 3.04 10.71 15.25
C GLY A 184 2.51 9.53 14.43
N SER A 185 2.26 8.35 15.03
CA SER A 185 1.57 7.24 14.36
C SER A 185 0.07 7.50 14.31
N VAL A 186 -0.49 7.52 13.11
CA VAL A 186 -1.90 7.78 12.82
C VAL A 186 -2.66 6.46 12.69
N HIS A 187 -3.76 6.33 13.42
CA HIS A 187 -4.70 5.22 13.28
C HIS A 187 -6.01 5.72 12.66
N LEU A 188 -6.32 5.22 11.47
CA LEU A 188 -7.56 5.49 10.76
C LEU A 188 -8.54 4.33 10.97
N ARG A 189 -9.70 4.59 11.59
CA ARG A 189 -10.73 3.58 11.83
C ARG A 189 -12.07 4.08 11.38
N GLY A 190 -12.93 3.17 10.92
CA GLY A 190 -14.29 3.49 10.53
C GLY A 190 -14.77 2.69 9.33
N THR A 191 -15.95 3.08 8.84
CA THR A 191 -16.55 2.44 7.67
C THR A 191 -16.78 3.48 6.60
N VAL A 192 -16.12 3.31 5.45
CA VAL A 192 -16.16 4.24 4.33
C VAL A 192 -16.98 3.68 3.16
N PRO A 193 -17.59 4.53 2.32
CA PRO A 193 -18.51 4.07 1.27
C PRO A 193 -17.83 3.31 0.11
N GLY A 194 -16.50 3.39 -0.01
CA GLY A 194 -15.80 2.73 -1.10
C GLY A 194 -14.29 2.81 -1.02
N PHE A 195 -13.63 2.03 -1.87
CA PHE A 195 -12.17 1.91 -1.90
C PHE A 195 -11.46 3.23 -2.22
N LEU A 196 -12.04 4.06 -3.09
CA LEU A 196 -11.48 5.39 -3.40
C LEU A 196 -11.41 6.30 -2.17
N VAL A 197 -12.44 6.28 -1.33
CA VAL A 197 -12.46 7.07 -0.09
C VAL A 197 -11.39 6.55 0.90
N LYS A 198 -11.24 5.24 0.97
CA LYS A 198 -10.20 4.59 1.79
C LYS A 198 -8.80 5.02 1.36
N ILE A 199 -8.50 4.96 0.04
CA ILE A 199 -7.20 5.40 -0.49
C ILE A 199 -6.98 6.90 -0.21
N GLU A 200 -7.99 7.73 -0.46
CA GLU A 200 -7.88 9.18 -0.29
C GLU A 200 -7.60 9.56 1.17
N ALA A 201 -8.28 8.91 2.12
CA ALA A 201 -8.03 9.13 3.55
C ALA A 201 -6.60 8.73 3.96
N ASN A 202 -6.11 7.59 3.46
CA ASN A 202 -4.72 7.16 3.67
C ASN A 202 -3.72 8.14 3.06
N THR A 203 -3.99 8.62 1.85
CA THR A 203 -3.15 9.59 1.15
C THR A 203 -3.03 10.88 1.97
N ILE A 204 -4.15 11.42 2.44
CA ILE A 204 -4.15 12.63 3.29
C ILE A 204 -3.32 12.42 4.55
N ALA A 205 -3.50 11.30 5.25
CA ALA A 205 -2.71 11.00 6.44
C ALA A 205 -1.21 10.89 6.11
N THR A 206 -0.86 10.18 5.03
CA THR A 206 0.54 9.99 4.58
C THR A 206 1.24 11.32 4.28
N TYR A 207 0.53 12.27 3.69
CA TYR A 207 1.08 13.58 3.33
C TYR A 207 1.02 14.62 4.46
N THR A 208 0.41 14.28 5.60
CA THR A 208 0.32 15.23 6.73
C THR A 208 1.66 15.35 7.46
N SER A 209 2.08 16.59 7.69
CA SER A 209 3.35 16.89 8.38
C SER A 209 3.36 16.33 9.80
N GLY A 210 4.48 15.75 10.22
CA GLY A 210 4.67 15.17 11.55
C GLY A 210 4.22 13.72 11.68
N VAL A 211 3.57 13.16 10.66
CA VAL A 211 3.20 11.74 10.63
C VAL A 211 4.45 10.89 10.47
N THR A 212 4.54 9.85 11.31
CA THR A 212 5.65 8.89 11.32
C THR A 212 5.23 7.50 10.85
N ASP A 213 3.93 7.21 10.91
CA ASP A 213 3.34 5.94 10.49
C ASP A 213 1.83 6.10 10.28
N VAL A 214 1.23 5.26 9.43
CA VAL A 214 -0.23 5.21 9.19
C VAL A 214 -0.72 3.77 9.27
N VAL A 215 -1.61 3.53 10.22
CA VAL A 215 -2.30 2.24 10.40
C VAL A 215 -3.73 2.38 9.88
N ASP A 216 -4.05 1.64 8.83
CA ASP A 216 -5.35 1.65 8.17
C ASP A 216 -6.22 0.47 8.61
N ASP A 217 -7.11 0.72 9.55
CA ASP A 217 -8.14 -0.22 10.03
C ASP A 217 -9.54 0.11 9.48
N MET A 218 -9.63 0.93 8.42
CA MET A 218 -10.91 1.25 7.78
C MET A 218 -11.47 0.06 7.01
N THR A 219 -12.79 -0.09 7.07
CA THR A 219 -13.55 -1.07 6.29
C THR A 219 -14.46 -0.38 5.28
N ILE A 220 -14.81 -1.08 4.21
CA ILE A 220 -15.75 -0.58 3.20
C ILE A 220 -17.18 -0.98 3.60
N ALA A 221 -18.13 -0.04 3.46
CA ALA A 221 -19.56 -0.26 3.68
C ALA A 221 -20.11 -1.33 2.72
N GLN A 222 -21.22 -1.96 3.14
CA GLN A 222 -21.97 -2.89 2.27
C GLN A 222 -22.86 -2.14 1.30
#